data_8af49568c96b68dc5319e55ecaaf0c01
#
_entry.id   8af49568c96b68dc5319e55ecaaf0c01
#
_cell.length_a   1.000
_cell.length_b   1.000
_cell.length_c   1.000
_cell.angle_alpha   90.00
_cell.angle_beta   90.00
_cell.angle_gamma   90.00
#
_symmetry.space_group_name_H-M   'P 1'
#
loop_
_entity.id
_entity.type
_entity.pdbx_description
1 polymer ?
#
loop_
_entity_poly.entity_id
_entity_poly.type
_entity_poly.pdbx_seq_one_letter_code
_entity_poly.pdbx_strand_id
1 'polypeptide(L)'
;FIRDIVDADLESGKHLNIITRFPPEPNGYLHIGHAKSICLNFDTAEEKGGECHLRFDDTNPEKEEEEFIEAIKADVAWLGYSWGEHLYHASNYFDQLYQFAVELIQNGKAYVEDLTAEEIRTYRGTLTTPGKESPCRERSIEDNLDLFERMRAGEFGNGEHVLRARIDMSSPNLNMRDPVLYRIRHATHPMTGDRWSIYPMYDFTHSLSDAIEGITHSLCTLEFQDHRPLYDWCIENVSAPSRPRQIEFSRLNLEYTVMSKRLLTQLVDQQQVEGWDDPRLPTLVGLRRRGFTPESIRLFINRVGVTKKDHTIQMSLLENSAREVLDQTTPRRLAVLDPIKVIIDNYPDGQSELLDAINHPNFPERGSRKIPFSKEIWIERADFMEEAPKKFFRLSPGREVRLRFAYLITCKEVTKDSEGKIITIHCDHDPGSRGGNAPDGRKVKGTIHWVCAQHAVEATVRLYDRLFQVAHPLADPAEGFGQRLNPDSLKIIRNCKLEPGLEESVPESRFQFERLGYFCSDRHDHSPEHPVFNRIVPLRDSWSKIEKATPVKKK
;
A
#
# COMPACT_ATOMS: atom_id res chain seq x y z
N PHE A 1 4.82 5.61 -22.74
CA PHE A 1 5.84 4.93 -23.58
C PHE A 1 5.68 3.40 -23.59
N ILE A 2 5.26 2.73 -22.48
CA ILE A 2 5.00 1.28 -22.50
C ILE A 2 3.84 0.97 -23.44
N ARG A 3 2.72 1.69 -23.32
CA ARG A 3 1.59 1.57 -24.24
C ARG A 3 2.00 1.76 -25.71
N ASP A 4 2.84 2.75 -26.01
CA ASP A 4 3.33 3.00 -27.37
C ASP A 4 4.14 1.81 -27.91
N ILE A 5 4.94 1.14 -27.05
CA ILE A 5 5.69 -0.07 -27.42
C ILE A 5 4.72 -1.22 -27.70
N VAL A 6 3.76 -1.44 -26.82
CA VAL A 6 2.75 -2.49 -26.95
C VAL A 6 1.92 -2.29 -28.23
N ASP A 7 1.48 -1.06 -28.48
CA ASP A 7 0.71 -0.70 -29.68
C ASP A 7 1.53 -0.97 -30.96
N ALA A 8 2.79 -0.53 -31.00
CA ALA A 8 3.67 -0.77 -32.15
C ALA A 8 3.96 -2.27 -32.38
N ASP A 9 4.15 -3.05 -31.30
CA ASP A 9 4.39 -4.49 -31.40
C ASP A 9 3.13 -5.25 -31.90
N LEU A 10 1.91 -4.80 -31.55
CA LEU A 10 0.64 -5.32 -32.09
C LEU A 10 0.42 -4.90 -33.55
N GLU A 11 0.59 -3.61 -33.86
CA GLU A 11 0.41 -3.06 -35.23
C GLU A 11 1.37 -3.69 -36.26
N SER A 12 2.60 -3.98 -35.83
CA SER A 12 3.60 -4.67 -36.67
C SER A 12 3.33 -6.16 -36.83
N GLY A 13 2.41 -6.74 -36.10
CA GLY A 13 2.14 -8.19 -36.06
C GLY A 13 3.24 -8.99 -35.38
N LYS A 14 4.14 -8.36 -34.62
CA LYS A 14 5.19 -9.04 -33.85
C LYS A 14 4.59 -9.94 -32.76
N HIS A 15 3.51 -9.49 -32.15
CA HIS A 15 2.70 -10.25 -31.20
C HIS A 15 1.23 -10.21 -31.62
N LEU A 16 0.54 -11.35 -31.53
CA LEU A 16 -0.90 -11.44 -31.80
C LEU A 16 -1.74 -11.15 -30.56
N ASN A 17 -1.15 -11.36 -29.39
CA ASN A 17 -1.76 -11.16 -28.08
C ASN A 17 -0.71 -10.54 -27.14
N ILE A 18 -1.16 -9.89 -26.09
CA ILE A 18 -0.30 -9.33 -25.04
C ILE A 18 -0.37 -10.20 -23.81
N ILE A 19 0.77 -10.73 -23.40
CA ILE A 19 0.92 -11.52 -22.18
C ILE A 19 1.97 -10.84 -21.31
N THR A 20 1.54 -10.42 -20.12
CA THR A 20 2.40 -9.84 -19.09
C THR A 20 2.42 -10.74 -17.85
N ARG A 21 3.17 -10.39 -16.83
CA ARG A 21 3.15 -11.10 -15.54
C ARG A 21 3.52 -10.20 -14.39
N PHE A 22 2.99 -10.51 -13.22
CA PHE A 22 3.46 -10.02 -11.93
C PHE A 22 4.16 -11.16 -11.19
N PRO A 23 5.52 -11.10 -11.01
CA PRO A 23 6.32 -12.20 -10.46
C PRO A 23 6.82 -11.89 -9.04
N PRO A 24 5.98 -11.87 -8.00
CA PRO A 24 6.43 -11.59 -6.65
C PRO A 24 7.25 -12.74 -6.06
N GLU A 25 8.29 -12.42 -5.29
CA GLU A 25 8.94 -13.36 -4.38
C GLU A 25 8.05 -13.53 -3.13
N PRO A 26 7.64 -14.78 -2.74
CA PRO A 26 6.72 -14.99 -1.62
C PRO A 26 7.42 -14.93 -0.26
N ASN A 27 8.05 -13.81 0.05
CA ASN A 27 8.88 -13.61 1.23
C ASN A 27 8.46 -12.41 2.09
N GLY A 28 7.31 -11.80 1.84
CA GLY A 28 6.78 -10.67 2.60
C GLY A 28 5.50 -10.09 2.04
N TYR A 29 4.88 -9.21 2.81
CA TYR A 29 3.67 -8.48 2.40
C TYR A 29 3.96 -7.45 1.31
N LEU A 30 3.00 -7.27 0.41
CA LEU A 30 3.07 -6.26 -0.64
C LEU A 30 2.88 -4.85 -0.08
N HIS A 31 3.49 -3.87 -0.73
CA HIS A 31 3.34 -2.45 -0.42
C HIS A 31 2.89 -1.65 -1.64
N ILE A 32 2.62 -0.36 -1.46
CA ILE A 32 2.13 0.54 -2.51
C ILE A 32 3.03 0.57 -3.77
N GLY A 33 4.33 0.30 -3.63
CA GLY A 33 5.25 0.17 -4.76
C GLY A 33 4.93 -1.05 -5.64
N HIS A 34 4.54 -2.18 -5.02
CA HIS A 34 4.09 -3.37 -5.75
C HIS A 34 2.74 -3.12 -6.44
N ALA A 35 1.83 -2.33 -5.83
CA ALA A 35 0.58 -1.95 -6.48
C ALA A 35 0.80 -1.27 -7.83
N LYS A 36 1.86 -0.45 -7.97
CA LYS A 36 2.22 0.14 -9.27
C LYS A 36 2.57 -0.92 -10.31
N SER A 37 3.35 -1.93 -9.92
CA SER A 37 3.71 -3.03 -10.82
C SER A 37 2.49 -3.88 -11.18
N ILE A 38 1.64 -4.19 -10.19
CA ILE A 38 0.40 -4.94 -10.40
C ILE A 38 -0.50 -4.21 -11.39
N CYS A 39 -0.87 -2.96 -11.08
CA CYS A 39 -1.73 -2.16 -11.97
C CYS A 39 -1.15 -2.07 -13.38
N LEU A 40 0.15 -1.80 -13.51
CA LEU A 40 0.77 -1.66 -14.82
C LEU A 40 0.71 -2.95 -15.65
N ASN A 41 1.02 -4.10 -15.04
CA ASN A 41 1.01 -5.38 -15.74
C ASN A 41 -0.41 -5.81 -16.12
N PHE A 42 -1.34 -5.78 -15.17
CA PHE A 42 -2.72 -6.18 -15.41
C PHE A 42 -3.45 -5.21 -16.36
N ASP A 43 -3.39 -3.88 -16.10
CA ASP A 43 -4.05 -2.89 -16.98
C ASP A 43 -3.49 -2.95 -18.41
N THR A 44 -2.16 -3.16 -18.59
CA THR A 44 -1.55 -3.26 -19.94
C THR A 44 -2.10 -4.46 -20.71
N ALA A 45 -2.27 -5.61 -20.06
CA ALA A 45 -2.84 -6.79 -20.69
C ALA A 45 -4.35 -6.63 -20.93
N GLU A 46 -5.13 -6.24 -19.92
CA GLU A 46 -6.58 -6.06 -20.01
C GLU A 46 -7.00 -5.05 -21.09
N GLU A 47 -6.31 -3.90 -21.18
CA GLU A 47 -6.58 -2.87 -22.20
C GLU A 47 -6.45 -3.38 -23.64
N LYS A 48 -5.70 -4.45 -23.85
CA LYS A 48 -5.46 -5.07 -25.16
C LYS A 48 -6.15 -6.42 -25.35
N GLY A 49 -7.01 -6.82 -24.39
CA GLY A 49 -7.69 -8.12 -24.41
C GLY A 49 -6.74 -9.30 -24.23
N GLY A 50 -5.59 -9.06 -23.61
CA GLY A 50 -4.57 -10.06 -23.31
C GLY A 50 -4.68 -10.63 -21.89
N GLU A 51 -3.59 -11.23 -21.42
CA GLU A 51 -3.54 -11.98 -20.16
C GLU A 51 -2.39 -11.48 -19.28
N CYS A 52 -2.61 -11.49 -17.96
CA CYS A 52 -1.55 -11.23 -16.99
C CYS A 52 -1.40 -12.41 -16.05
N HIS A 53 -0.22 -13.03 -16.03
CA HIS A 53 0.10 -14.16 -15.16
C HIS A 53 0.49 -13.68 -13.76
N LEU A 54 0.09 -14.45 -12.74
CA LEU A 54 0.67 -14.34 -11.40
C LEU A 54 1.65 -15.51 -11.23
N ARG A 55 2.96 -15.21 -11.17
CA ARG A 55 4.01 -16.21 -11.00
C ARG A 55 4.81 -15.93 -9.73
N PHE A 56 4.76 -16.83 -8.78
CA PHE A 56 5.63 -16.76 -7.61
C PHE A 56 7.07 -17.13 -7.97
N ASP A 57 8.01 -16.23 -7.68
CA ASP A 57 9.44 -16.52 -7.76
C ASP A 57 9.88 -17.23 -6.49
N ASP A 58 9.66 -18.55 -6.46
CA ASP A 58 9.96 -19.44 -5.37
C ASP A 58 11.30 -20.19 -5.56
N THR A 59 12.34 -19.46 -5.95
CA THR A 59 13.69 -20.01 -6.18
C THR A 59 14.54 -20.10 -4.91
N ASN A 60 14.08 -19.58 -3.79
CA ASN A 60 14.81 -19.56 -2.52
C ASN A 60 14.08 -20.32 -1.41
N PRO A 61 14.35 -21.63 -1.22
CA PRO A 61 13.60 -22.50 -0.32
C PRO A 61 13.62 -22.06 1.17
N GLU A 62 14.57 -21.22 1.57
CA GLU A 62 14.73 -20.80 2.98
C GLU A 62 13.89 -19.57 3.37
N LYS A 63 13.23 -18.93 2.41
CA LYS A 63 12.57 -17.62 2.65
C LYS A 63 11.08 -17.58 2.29
N GLU A 64 10.57 -18.69 1.80
CA GLU A 64 9.20 -18.75 1.26
C GLU A 64 8.24 -19.27 2.31
N GLU A 65 7.16 -18.54 2.53
CA GLU A 65 6.14 -18.88 3.49
C GLU A 65 4.76 -18.85 2.82
N GLU A 66 3.94 -19.88 3.08
CA GLU A 66 2.59 -20.02 2.53
C GLU A 66 1.70 -18.80 2.89
N GLU A 67 1.91 -18.21 4.07
CA GLU A 67 1.22 -16.99 4.50
C GLU A 67 1.38 -15.85 3.49
N PHE A 68 2.59 -15.65 2.96
CA PHE A 68 2.85 -14.58 1.98
C PHE A 68 2.24 -14.87 0.63
N ILE A 69 2.19 -16.14 0.21
CA ILE A 69 1.51 -16.54 -1.04
C ILE A 69 0.03 -16.16 -0.96
N GLU A 70 -0.66 -16.53 0.11
CA GLU A 70 -2.08 -16.21 0.29
C GLU A 70 -2.33 -14.70 0.46
N ALA A 71 -1.46 -13.99 1.18
CA ALA A 71 -1.54 -12.54 1.33
C ALA A 71 -1.39 -11.82 -0.02
N ILE A 72 -0.43 -12.25 -0.85
CA ILE A 72 -0.19 -11.68 -2.19
C ILE A 72 -1.40 -11.92 -3.10
N LYS A 73 -1.94 -13.13 -3.13
CA LYS A 73 -3.16 -13.46 -3.89
C LYS A 73 -4.34 -12.58 -3.44
N ALA A 74 -4.53 -12.45 -2.13
CA ALA A 74 -5.59 -11.61 -1.57
C ALA A 74 -5.42 -10.13 -1.94
N ASP A 75 -4.19 -9.62 -1.95
CA ASP A 75 -3.90 -8.22 -2.30
C ASP A 75 -4.14 -7.93 -3.79
N VAL A 76 -3.73 -8.85 -4.69
CA VAL A 76 -3.99 -8.72 -6.14
C VAL A 76 -5.50 -8.75 -6.42
N ALA A 77 -6.22 -9.70 -5.80
CA ALA A 77 -7.67 -9.79 -5.91
C ALA A 77 -8.39 -8.57 -5.31
N TRP A 78 -7.91 -8.07 -4.16
CA TRP A 78 -8.44 -6.86 -3.55
C TRP A 78 -8.28 -5.62 -4.43
N LEU A 79 -7.17 -5.50 -5.16
CA LEU A 79 -6.98 -4.42 -6.13
C LEU A 79 -7.93 -4.52 -7.34
N GLY A 80 -8.69 -5.61 -7.46
CA GLY A 80 -9.70 -5.82 -8.49
C GLY A 80 -9.19 -6.60 -9.70
N TYR A 81 -8.04 -7.27 -9.60
CA TYR A 81 -7.46 -8.04 -10.70
C TYR A 81 -7.66 -9.54 -10.51
N SER A 82 -7.67 -10.25 -11.63
CA SER A 82 -7.75 -11.70 -11.69
C SER A 82 -6.71 -12.22 -12.68
N TRP A 83 -6.00 -13.26 -12.27
CA TRP A 83 -5.05 -14.00 -13.13
C TRP A 83 -5.70 -15.20 -13.84
N GLY A 84 -7.01 -15.45 -13.62
CA GLY A 84 -7.72 -16.61 -14.19
C GLY A 84 -7.07 -17.94 -13.80
N GLU A 85 -6.70 -18.73 -14.80
CA GLU A 85 -5.99 -20.00 -14.61
C GLU A 85 -4.46 -19.87 -14.61
N HIS A 86 -3.94 -18.63 -14.78
CA HIS A 86 -2.51 -18.35 -14.96
C HIS A 86 -1.80 -18.05 -13.64
N LEU A 87 -1.87 -19.03 -12.72
CA LEU A 87 -1.12 -19.05 -11.47
C LEU A 87 0.04 -20.03 -11.59
N TYR A 88 1.26 -19.53 -11.49
CA TYR A 88 2.46 -20.34 -11.67
C TYR A 88 3.45 -20.14 -10.52
N HIS A 89 4.35 -21.11 -10.40
CA HIS A 89 5.51 -21.06 -9.52
C HIS A 89 6.77 -21.30 -10.36
N ALA A 90 7.85 -20.58 -10.09
CA ALA A 90 9.13 -20.82 -10.76
C ALA A 90 9.59 -22.27 -10.60
N SER A 91 9.29 -22.88 -9.45
CA SER A 91 9.56 -24.29 -9.17
C SER A 91 8.83 -25.28 -10.08
N ASN A 92 7.73 -24.89 -10.74
CA ASN A 92 7.08 -25.72 -11.76
C ASN A 92 8.00 -26.00 -12.96
N TYR A 93 8.97 -25.13 -13.19
CA TYR A 93 9.87 -25.17 -14.33
C TYR A 93 11.26 -25.70 -14.02
N PHE A 94 11.56 -26.14 -12.78
CA PHE A 94 12.90 -26.56 -12.37
C PHE A 94 13.50 -27.65 -13.25
N ASP A 95 12.70 -28.61 -13.73
CA ASP A 95 13.19 -29.64 -14.66
C ASP A 95 13.60 -29.02 -16.00
N GLN A 96 12.81 -28.11 -16.57
CA GLN A 96 13.14 -27.43 -17.83
C GLN A 96 14.33 -26.50 -17.67
N LEU A 97 14.38 -25.75 -16.57
CA LEU A 97 15.53 -24.87 -16.25
C LEU A 97 16.82 -25.68 -16.11
N TYR A 98 16.76 -26.87 -15.49
CA TYR A 98 17.90 -27.78 -15.43
C TYR A 98 18.34 -28.22 -16.82
N GLN A 99 17.43 -28.58 -17.72
CA GLN A 99 17.76 -28.94 -19.10
C GLN A 99 18.39 -27.79 -19.87
N PHE A 100 17.91 -26.56 -19.70
CA PHE A 100 18.54 -25.37 -20.30
C PHE A 100 19.96 -25.13 -19.77
N ALA A 101 20.21 -25.39 -18.48
CA ALA A 101 21.55 -25.32 -17.91
C ALA A 101 22.47 -26.38 -18.50
N VAL A 102 21.99 -27.63 -18.67
CA VAL A 102 22.71 -28.70 -19.37
C VAL A 102 23.05 -28.32 -20.82
N GLU A 103 22.05 -27.71 -21.53
CA GLU A 103 22.28 -27.21 -22.90
C GLU A 103 23.38 -26.13 -22.96
N LEU A 104 23.41 -25.20 -21.98
CA LEU A 104 24.47 -24.19 -21.91
C LEU A 104 25.86 -24.84 -21.70
N ILE A 105 25.96 -25.87 -20.86
CA ILE A 105 27.22 -26.60 -20.65
C ILE A 105 27.63 -27.30 -21.93
N GLN A 106 26.72 -28.01 -22.60
CA GLN A 106 26.98 -28.73 -23.86
C GLN A 106 27.48 -27.80 -24.98
N ASN A 107 26.96 -26.57 -24.99
CA ASN A 107 27.33 -25.52 -25.94
C ASN A 107 28.60 -24.75 -25.51
N GLY A 108 29.27 -25.14 -24.42
CA GLY A 108 30.43 -24.43 -23.88
C GLY A 108 30.15 -23.01 -23.36
N LYS A 109 28.88 -22.74 -23.01
CA LYS A 109 28.39 -21.44 -22.50
C LYS A 109 28.25 -21.38 -20.99
N ALA A 110 28.46 -22.49 -20.28
CA ALA A 110 28.47 -22.54 -18.83
C ALA A 110 29.53 -23.53 -18.33
N TYR A 111 30.00 -23.31 -17.12
CA TYR A 111 30.98 -24.16 -16.45
C TYR A 111 30.74 -24.22 -14.95
N VAL A 112 31.16 -25.34 -14.32
CA VAL A 112 31.10 -25.49 -12.87
C VAL A 112 32.33 -24.81 -12.25
N GLU A 113 32.10 -23.99 -11.26
CA GLU A 113 33.10 -23.20 -10.54
C GLU A 113 33.34 -23.77 -9.16
N ASP A 114 34.62 -23.88 -8.77
CA ASP A 114 35.04 -24.38 -7.46
C ASP A 114 35.43 -23.25 -6.48
N LEU A 115 35.49 -22.01 -6.96
CA LEU A 115 35.82 -20.85 -6.13
C LEU A 115 34.68 -20.54 -5.16
N THR A 116 35.09 -20.16 -3.95
CA THR A 116 34.14 -19.64 -2.94
C THR A 116 33.44 -18.34 -3.39
N ALA A 117 32.34 -17.98 -2.76
CA ALA A 117 31.62 -16.73 -3.06
C ALA A 117 32.51 -15.48 -2.90
N GLU A 118 33.47 -15.48 -1.97
CA GLU A 118 34.40 -14.37 -1.76
C GLU A 118 35.46 -14.30 -2.88
N GLU A 119 35.99 -15.44 -3.28
CA GLU A 119 36.92 -15.53 -4.41
C GLU A 119 36.25 -15.15 -5.72
N ILE A 120 35.03 -15.63 -5.99
CA ILE A 120 34.22 -15.21 -7.16
C ILE A 120 34.05 -13.69 -7.17
N ARG A 121 33.74 -13.07 -6.01
CA ARG A 121 33.62 -11.60 -5.91
C ARG A 121 34.93 -10.91 -6.24
N THR A 122 36.08 -11.45 -5.77
CA THR A 122 37.42 -10.92 -6.05
C THR A 122 37.75 -11.05 -7.53
N TYR A 123 37.51 -12.23 -8.14
CA TYR A 123 37.73 -12.47 -9.56
C TYR A 123 36.84 -11.62 -10.46
N ARG A 124 35.61 -11.36 -10.05
CA ARG A 124 34.67 -10.48 -10.80
C ARG A 124 35.17 -9.04 -10.94
N GLY A 125 36.04 -8.58 -10.01
CA GLY A 125 36.55 -7.22 -10.02
C GLY A 125 35.49 -6.17 -9.60
N THR A 126 35.71 -4.92 -10.01
CA THR A 126 34.86 -3.77 -9.65
C THR A 126 34.40 -3.03 -10.91
N LEU A 127 33.60 -1.97 -10.74
CA LEU A 127 33.20 -1.11 -11.87
C LEU A 127 34.40 -0.46 -12.58
N THR A 128 35.52 -0.27 -11.88
CA THR A 128 36.73 0.39 -12.39
C THR A 128 37.87 -0.60 -12.72
N THR A 129 37.76 -1.84 -12.30
CA THR A 129 38.76 -2.89 -12.59
C THR A 129 38.10 -4.09 -13.28
N PRO A 130 38.64 -4.58 -14.42
CA PRO A 130 38.08 -5.74 -15.08
C PRO A 130 38.19 -6.99 -14.19
N GLY A 131 37.38 -7.98 -14.48
CA GLY A 131 37.47 -9.28 -13.85
C GLY A 131 38.64 -10.11 -14.37
N LYS A 132 38.90 -11.22 -13.67
CA LYS A 132 39.86 -12.25 -14.04
C LYS A 132 39.12 -13.53 -14.37
N GLU A 133 39.58 -14.24 -15.38
CA GLU A 133 39.06 -15.56 -15.70
C GLU A 133 39.42 -16.57 -14.62
N SER A 134 38.44 -17.42 -14.27
CA SER A 134 38.68 -18.53 -13.35
C SER A 134 39.44 -19.66 -14.05
N PRO A 135 40.32 -20.40 -13.33
CA PRO A 135 40.93 -21.63 -13.86
C PRO A 135 39.88 -22.67 -14.29
N CYS A 136 38.72 -22.72 -13.63
CA CYS A 136 37.65 -23.67 -13.94
C CYS A 136 36.95 -23.36 -15.28
N ARG A 137 37.14 -22.18 -15.85
CA ARG A 137 36.51 -21.74 -17.10
C ARG A 137 36.93 -22.57 -18.32
N GLU A 138 38.13 -23.20 -18.26
CA GLU A 138 38.68 -24.06 -19.32
C GLU A 138 38.44 -25.57 -19.05
N ARG A 139 37.64 -25.94 -18.05
CA ARG A 139 37.25 -27.32 -17.78
C ARG A 139 36.47 -27.90 -18.96
N SER A 140 36.71 -29.20 -19.26
CA SER A 140 36.04 -29.89 -20.37
C SER A 140 34.50 -29.88 -20.21
N ILE A 141 33.80 -30.03 -21.33
CA ILE A 141 32.32 -30.13 -21.29
C ILE A 141 31.90 -31.37 -20.51
N GLU A 142 32.58 -32.48 -20.69
CA GLU A 142 32.32 -33.76 -20.03
C GLU A 142 32.44 -33.64 -18.51
N ASP A 143 33.53 -33.02 -18.02
CA ASP A 143 33.75 -32.82 -16.58
C ASP A 143 32.70 -31.86 -15.97
N ASN A 144 32.34 -30.81 -16.70
CA ASN A 144 31.29 -29.89 -16.26
C ASN A 144 29.92 -30.55 -16.17
N LEU A 145 29.58 -31.43 -17.10
CA LEU A 145 28.33 -32.20 -17.08
C LEU A 145 28.31 -33.18 -15.89
N ASP A 146 29.41 -33.94 -15.68
CA ASP A 146 29.53 -34.85 -14.53
C ASP A 146 29.37 -34.10 -13.21
N LEU A 147 30.10 -33.01 -13.04
CA LEU A 147 30.03 -32.21 -11.81
C LEU A 147 28.61 -31.63 -11.59
N PHE A 148 27.97 -31.12 -12.64
CA PHE A 148 26.63 -30.53 -12.51
C PHE A 148 25.57 -31.59 -12.17
N GLU A 149 25.68 -32.80 -12.71
CA GLU A 149 24.80 -33.93 -12.34
C GLU A 149 25.00 -34.32 -10.86
N ARG A 150 26.26 -34.41 -10.40
CA ARG A 150 26.60 -34.71 -9.01
C ARG A 150 26.17 -33.61 -8.04
N MET A 151 26.22 -32.32 -8.47
CA MET A 151 25.64 -31.21 -7.71
C MET A 151 24.15 -31.43 -7.52
N ARG A 152 23.42 -31.82 -8.56
CA ARG A 152 22.00 -32.16 -8.49
C ARG A 152 21.72 -33.34 -7.59
N ALA A 153 22.57 -34.38 -7.64
CA ALA A 153 22.46 -35.55 -6.81
C ALA A 153 22.73 -35.28 -5.31
N GLY A 154 23.21 -34.08 -4.95
CA GLY A 154 23.47 -33.68 -3.57
C GLY A 154 24.78 -34.21 -3.00
N GLU A 155 25.77 -34.56 -3.84
CA GLU A 155 27.07 -35.08 -3.40
C GLU A 155 27.94 -34.01 -2.73
N PHE A 156 27.68 -32.73 -3.01
CA PHE A 156 28.50 -31.61 -2.55
C PHE A 156 27.76 -30.73 -1.54
N GLY A 157 28.50 -30.12 -0.61
CA GLY A 157 27.96 -29.21 0.40
C GLY A 157 27.60 -27.82 -0.15
N ASN A 158 26.89 -27.05 0.65
CA ASN A 158 26.54 -25.68 0.33
C ASN A 158 27.77 -24.83 0.07
N GLY A 159 27.85 -24.19 -1.10
CA GLY A 159 28.93 -23.28 -1.47
C GLY A 159 30.19 -23.95 -2.02
N GLU A 160 30.26 -25.31 -2.12
CA GLU A 160 31.40 -26.00 -2.71
C GLU A 160 31.49 -25.78 -4.22
N HIS A 161 30.35 -25.79 -4.91
CA HIS A 161 30.28 -25.56 -6.34
C HIS A 161 29.11 -24.64 -6.70
N VAL A 162 29.28 -23.92 -7.81
CA VAL A 162 28.20 -23.17 -8.48
C VAL A 162 28.31 -23.35 -10.00
N LEU A 163 27.20 -23.26 -10.71
CA LEU A 163 27.24 -23.15 -12.17
C LEU A 163 27.33 -21.68 -12.56
N ARG A 164 28.29 -21.32 -13.42
CA ARG A 164 28.45 -19.96 -13.95
C ARG A 164 28.29 -19.93 -15.46
N ALA A 165 27.71 -18.85 -15.96
CA ALA A 165 27.72 -18.54 -17.38
C ALA A 165 29.16 -18.22 -17.83
N ARG A 166 29.51 -18.56 -19.08
CA ARG A 166 30.75 -18.18 -19.74
C ARG A 166 30.47 -17.06 -20.72
N ILE A 167 30.67 -15.79 -20.29
CA ILE A 167 30.35 -14.59 -21.07
C ILE A 167 31.62 -13.76 -21.29
N ASP A 168 31.82 -12.68 -20.52
CA ASP A 168 32.93 -11.75 -20.68
C ASP A 168 33.37 -11.16 -19.34
N MET A 169 34.51 -11.59 -18.83
CA MET A 169 35.07 -11.09 -17.56
C MET A 169 35.58 -9.65 -17.65
N SER A 170 35.72 -9.09 -18.85
CA SER A 170 36.11 -7.69 -19.08
C SER A 170 34.92 -6.72 -19.22
N SER A 171 33.70 -7.24 -19.28
CA SER A 171 32.49 -6.43 -19.48
C SER A 171 32.39 -5.26 -18.47
N PRO A 172 32.01 -4.05 -18.90
CA PRO A 172 31.72 -2.95 -17.99
C PRO A 172 30.49 -3.21 -17.10
N ASN A 173 29.60 -4.10 -17.53
CA ASN A 173 28.45 -4.55 -16.77
C ASN A 173 28.84 -5.77 -15.90
N LEU A 174 28.82 -5.60 -14.57
CA LEU A 174 29.18 -6.67 -13.63
C LEU A 174 28.28 -7.91 -13.75
N ASN A 175 27.03 -7.76 -14.19
CA ASN A 175 26.09 -8.86 -14.39
C ASN A 175 26.48 -9.77 -15.58
N MET A 176 27.35 -9.28 -16.48
CA MET A 176 27.86 -10.03 -17.62
C MET A 176 29.22 -10.68 -17.37
N ARG A 177 29.79 -10.52 -16.18
CA ARG A 177 31.09 -11.12 -15.81
C ARG A 177 30.91 -12.51 -15.22
N ASP A 178 30.63 -13.47 -16.07
CA ASP A 178 30.41 -14.89 -15.74
C ASP A 178 29.50 -15.04 -14.49
N PRO A 179 28.22 -14.62 -14.56
CA PRO A 179 27.31 -14.67 -13.42
C PRO A 179 27.00 -16.11 -12.99
N VAL A 180 26.67 -16.28 -11.71
CA VAL A 180 26.19 -17.55 -11.17
C VAL A 180 24.78 -17.83 -11.69
N LEU A 181 24.57 -19.03 -12.25
CA LEU A 181 23.27 -19.52 -12.76
C LEU A 181 22.60 -20.49 -11.79
N TYR A 182 23.38 -21.37 -11.11
CA TYR A 182 22.91 -22.31 -10.10
C TYR A 182 23.81 -22.34 -8.88
N ARG A 183 23.19 -22.57 -7.73
CA ARG A 183 23.87 -22.76 -6.43
C ARG A 183 23.38 -24.03 -5.75
N ILE A 184 24.24 -24.63 -4.90
CA ILE A 184 23.86 -25.75 -4.04
C ILE A 184 23.18 -25.19 -2.79
N ARG A 185 22.01 -25.76 -2.44
CA ARG A 185 21.28 -25.50 -1.20
C ARG A 185 20.61 -26.79 -0.72
N HIS A 186 20.99 -27.26 0.45
CA HIS A 186 20.33 -28.37 1.14
C HIS A 186 19.25 -27.80 2.05
N ALA A 187 18.06 -27.65 1.51
CA ALA A 187 16.87 -27.16 2.21
C ALA A 187 15.62 -27.76 1.60
N THR A 188 14.62 -28.05 2.42
CA THR A 188 13.31 -28.51 1.97
C THR A 188 12.55 -27.36 1.31
N HIS A 189 12.19 -27.52 0.04
CA HIS A 189 11.44 -26.52 -0.71
C HIS A 189 9.92 -26.67 -0.46
N PRO A 190 9.16 -25.60 -0.23
CA PRO A 190 7.72 -25.71 0.06
C PRO A 190 6.93 -26.49 -0.99
N MET A 191 7.24 -26.31 -2.29
CA MET A 191 6.50 -26.95 -3.38
C MET A 191 7.12 -28.26 -3.86
N THR A 192 8.45 -28.41 -3.86
CA THR A 192 9.14 -29.55 -4.45
C THR A 192 9.76 -30.50 -3.42
N GLY A 193 9.64 -30.19 -2.12
CA GLY A 193 10.25 -30.99 -1.04
C GLY A 193 11.77 -31.07 -1.17
N ASP A 194 12.32 -32.27 -0.95
CA ASP A 194 13.78 -32.55 -1.00
C ASP A 194 14.27 -33.04 -2.37
N ARG A 195 13.48 -32.80 -3.43
CA ARG A 195 13.77 -33.28 -4.79
C ARG A 195 15.02 -32.61 -5.39
N TRP A 196 15.36 -31.38 -4.97
CA TRP A 196 16.41 -30.58 -5.52
C TRP A 196 17.46 -30.23 -4.46
N SER A 197 18.74 -30.41 -4.80
CA SER A 197 19.89 -29.97 -4.01
C SER A 197 20.54 -28.71 -4.61
N ILE A 198 20.13 -28.32 -5.84
CA ILE A 198 20.59 -27.14 -6.55
C ILE A 198 19.41 -26.26 -6.93
N TYR A 199 19.59 -24.97 -6.87
CA TYR A 199 18.55 -23.99 -7.17
C TYR A 199 19.06 -22.94 -8.17
N PRO A 200 18.26 -22.60 -9.18
CA PRO A 200 18.64 -21.57 -10.15
C PRO A 200 18.65 -20.18 -9.50
N MET A 201 19.48 -19.31 -10.03
CA MET A 201 19.52 -17.90 -9.63
C MET A 201 18.45 -17.10 -10.36
N TYR A 202 18.04 -15.98 -9.76
CA TYR A 202 16.97 -15.11 -10.24
C TYR A 202 17.07 -14.79 -11.74
N ASP A 203 18.20 -14.26 -12.21
CA ASP A 203 18.35 -13.82 -13.60
C ASP A 203 18.14 -14.95 -14.63
N PHE A 204 18.59 -16.15 -14.30
CA PHE A 204 18.41 -17.34 -15.14
C PHE A 204 16.96 -17.82 -15.11
N THR A 205 16.37 -17.89 -13.92
CA THR A 205 14.97 -18.35 -13.75
C THR A 205 13.99 -17.38 -14.40
N HIS A 206 14.15 -16.11 -14.10
CA HIS A 206 13.21 -15.06 -14.52
C HIS A 206 13.07 -14.99 -16.04
N SER A 207 14.18 -14.91 -16.76
CA SER A 207 14.20 -14.83 -18.22
C SER A 207 13.59 -16.07 -18.89
N LEU A 208 13.94 -17.26 -18.38
CA LEU A 208 13.50 -18.52 -18.99
C LEU A 208 12.08 -18.90 -18.58
N SER A 209 11.63 -18.56 -17.37
CA SER A 209 10.21 -18.69 -16.99
C SER A 209 9.32 -17.79 -17.85
N ASP A 210 9.74 -16.55 -18.10
CA ASP A 210 9.02 -15.66 -19.04
C ASP A 210 8.93 -16.31 -20.44
N ALA A 211 10.00 -16.93 -20.91
CA ALA A 211 10.00 -17.61 -22.20
C ALA A 211 9.10 -18.84 -22.23
N ILE A 212 9.09 -19.66 -21.18
CA ILE A 212 8.24 -20.86 -21.03
C ILE A 212 6.76 -20.46 -21.03
N GLU A 213 6.39 -19.41 -20.31
CA GLU A 213 5.02 -18.92 -20.20
C GLU A 213 4.56 -18.12 -21.44
N GLY A 214 5.43 -17.87 -22.40
CA GLY A 214 5.09 -17.10 -23.61
C GLY A 214 4.85 -15.61 -23.33
N ILE A 215 5.44 -15.07 -22.25
CA ILE A 215 5.35 -13.65 -21.92
C ILE A 215 5.85 -12.82 -23.11
N THR A 216 5.08 -11.83 -23.52
CA THR A 216 5.46 -10.93 -24.62
C THR A 216 6.23 -9.71 -24.13
N HIS A 217 5.71 -9.10 -23.05
CA HIS A 217 6.25 -7.88 -22.45
C HIS A 217 6.54 -8.12 -20.97
N SER A 218 7.81 -8.24 -20.65
CA SER A 218 8.35 -8.46 -19.31
C SER A 218 8.59 -7.12 -18.62
N LEU A 219 7.53 -6.57 -17.95
CA LEU A 219 7.61 -5.25 -17.32
C LEU A 219 8.23 -5.38 -15.92
N CYS A 220 9.29 -4.62 -15.64
CA CYS A 220 9.99 -4.62 -14.36
C CYS A 220 10.48 -3.22 -13.97
N THR A 221 11.00 -3.07 -12.75
CA THR A 221 11.51 -1.78 -12.27
C THR A 221 12.92 -1.48 -12.79
N LEU A 222 13.32 -0.19 -12.78
CA LEU A 222 14.62 0.28 -13.30
C LEU A 222 15.84 -0.37 -12.63
N GLU A 223 15.69 -0.96 -11.45
CA GLU A 223 16.78 -1.70 -10.81
C GLU A 223 17.26 -2.90 -11.61
N PHE A 224 16.43 -3.43 -12.51
CA PHE A 224 16.77 -4.54 -13.41
C PHE A 224 17.31 -4.08 -14.78
N GLN A 225 17.53 -2.79 -15.00
CA GLN A 225 18.03 -2.28 -16.27
C GLN A 225 19.40 -2.88 -16.64
N ASP A 226 20.31 -2.96 -15.66
CA ASP A 226 21.64 -3.53 -15.86
C ASP A 226 21.62 -5.07 -15.95
N HIS A 227 20.52 -5.71 -15.57
CA HIS A 227 20.28 -7.14 -15.72
C HIS A 227 19.75 -7.54 -17.09
N ARG A 228 19.15 -6.62 -17.84
CA ARG A 228 18.57 -6.92 -19.17
C ARG A 228 19.54 -7.59 -20.15
N PRO A 229 20.83 -7.19 -20.27
CA PRO A 229 21.74 -7.91 -21.15
C PRO A 229 21.91 -9.40 -20.77
N LEU A 230 21.85 -9.73 -19.49
CA LEU A 230 21.89 -11.12 -19.03
C LEU A 230 20.57 -11.84 -19.31
N TYR A 231 19.44 -11.16 -19.11
CA TYR A 231 18.11 -11.66 -19.48
C TYR A 231 18.07 -12.07 -20.97
N ASP A 232 18.50 -11.20 -21.86
CA ASP A 232 18.54 -11.46 -23.30
C ASP A 232 19.52 -12.60 -23.60
N TRP A 233 20.71 -12.59 -22.98
CA TRP A 233 21.72 -13.64 -23.16
C TRP A 233 21.20 -15.03 -22.76
N CYS A 234 20.47 -15.16 -21.67
CA CYS A 234 19.90 -16.44 -21.25
C CYS A 234 18.94 -17.00 -22.31
N ILE A 235 18.05 -16.17 -22.84
CA ILE A 235 17.06 -16.58 -23.86
C ILE A 235 17.73 -16.93 -25.19
N GLU A 236 18.77 -16.19 -25.58
CA GLU A 236 19.45 -16.34 -26.87
C GLU A 236 20.34 -17.60 -26.94
N ASN A 237 20.83 -18.07 -25.78
CA ASN A 237 21.80 -19.17 -25.75
C ASN A 237 21.22 -20.54 -25.38
N VAL A 238 19.90 -20.65 -25.26
CA VAL A 238 19.18 -21.92 -25.09
C VAL A 238 18.04 -22.06 -26.08
N SER A 239 17.47 -23.25 -26.19
CA SER A 239 16.30 -23.54 -27.03
C SER A 239 15.00 -23.04 -26.35
N ALA A 240 14.97 -21.74 -25.99
CA ALA A 240 13.82 -21.11 -25.37
C ALA A 240 12.60 -21.10 -26.30
N PRO A 241 11.38 -21.45 -25.81
CA PRO A 241 10.18 -21.59 -26.65
C PRO A 241 9.63 -20.25 -27.16
N SER A 242 9.94 -19.15 -26.51
CA SER A 242 9.54 -17.80 -26.92
C SER A 242 10.65 -16.76 -26.65
N ARG A 243 10.45 -15.53 -27.14
CA ARG A 243 11.40 -14.43 -26.96
C ARG A 243 10.74 -13.22 -26.34
N PRO A 244 10.51 -13.24 -25.01
CA PRO A 244 9.98 -12.10 -24.28
C PRO A 244 10.91 -10.89 -24.35
N ARG A 245 10.35 -9.69 -24.18
CA ARG A 245 11.10 -8.44 -24.16
C ARG A 245 11.01 -7.78 -22.79
N GLN A 246 12.14 -7.61 -22.10
CA GLN A 246 12.20 -6.87 -20.86
C GLN A 246 12.10 -5.35 -21.09
N ILE A 247 11.25 -4.67 -20.32
CA ILE A 247 11.01 -3.23 -20.39
C ILE A 247 10.95 -2.68 -18.97
N GLU A 248 11.81 -1.71 -18.66
CA GLU A 248 11.92 -1.15 -17.33
C GLU A 248 11.15 0.16 -17.17
N PHE A 249 10.60 0.36 -15.97
CA PHE A 249 9.91 1.57 -15.52
C PHE A 249 10.37 2.00 -14.12
N SER A 250 10.14 3.29 -13.78
CA SER A 250 10.55 3.85 -12.50
C SER A 250 9.84 3.21 -11.30
N ARG A 251 10.58 3.02 -10.21
CA ARG A 251 9.99 2.63 -8.93
C ARG A 251 9.07 3.72 -8.39
N LEU A 252 8.16 3.33 -7.51
CA LEU A 252 7.37 4.24 -6.69
C LEU A 252 8.09 4.45 -5.36
N ASN A 253 8.55 5.66 -5.11
CA ASN A 253 8.99 6.11 -3.80
C ASN A 253 7.96 7.10 -3.26
N LEU A 254 7.56 6.95 -2.00
CA LEU A 254 6.53 7.77 -1.37
C LEU A 254 7.13 8.53 -0.18
N GLU A 255 6.85 9.82 -0.07
CA GLU A 255 7.28 10.64 1.06
C GLU A 255 6.73 10.10 2.39
N TYR A 256 7.44 10.39 3.49
CA TYR A 256 7.05 10.02 4.86
C TYR A 256 6.90 8.52 5.10
N THR A 257 7.53 7.69 4.25
CA THR A 257 7.48 6.23 4.35
C THR A 257 8.85 5.59 4.12
N VAL A 258 8.97 4.35 4.54
CA VAL A 258 10.02 3.41 4.12
C VAL A 258 9.36 2.21 3.45
N MET A 259 9.94 1.70 2.38
CA MET A 259 9.34 0.61 1.59
C MET A 259 10.24 -0.63 1.48
N SER A 260 11.51 -0.55 1.93
CA SER A 260 12.35 -1.75 1.91
C SER A 260 11.88 -2.74 2.97
N LYS A 261 11.79 -4.03 2.59
CA LYS A 261 11.38 -5.12 3.49
C LYS A 261 12.17 -5.08 4.79
N ARG A 262 13.50 -4.95 4.73
CA ARG A 262 14.38 -4.90 5.91
C ARG A 262 13.96 -3.83 6.92
N LEU A 263 13.61 -2.63 6.45
CA LEU A 263 13.21 -1.53 7.33
C LEU A 263 11.78 -1.71 7.86
N LEU A 264 10.88 -2.26 7.06
CA LEU A 264 9.52 -2.61 7.50
C LEU A 264 9.56 -3.70 8.57
N THR A 265 10.36 -4.76 8.36
CA THR A 265 10.60 -5.81 9.38
C THR A 265 11.14 -5.19 10.67
N GLN A 266 12.10 -4.28 10.59
CA GLN A 266 12.67 -3.61 11.76
C GLN A 266 11.62 -2.79 12.54
N LEU A 267 10.68 -2.12 11.86
CA LEU A 267 9.58 -1.40 12.52
C LEU A 267 8.65 -2.35 13.29
N VAL A 268 8.35 -3.51 12.70
CA VAL A 268 7.50 -4.53 13.33
C VAL A 268 8.22 -5.19 14.51
N ASP A 269 9.45 -5.66 14.33
CA ASP A 269 10.24 -6.34 15.35
C ASP A 269 10.54 -5.44 16.57
N GLN A 270 10.77 -4.16 16.33
CA GLN A 270 10.99 -3.16 17.37
C GLN A 270 9.69 -2.62 17.98
N GLN A 271 8.53 -3.17 17.61
CA GLN A 271 7.21 -2.76 18.11
C GLN A 271 6.93 -1.25 17.93
N GLN A 272 7.48 -0.63 16.91
CA GLN A 272 7.18 0.76 16.54
C GLN A 272 5.80 0.88 15.87
N VAL A 273 5.33 -0.24 15.33
CA VAL A 273 4.00 -0.45 14.75
C VAL A 273 3.41 -1.75 15.29
N GLU A 274 2.08 -1.92 15.22
CA GLU A 274 1.39 -3.09 15.79
C GLU A 274 1.67 -4.39 15.01
N GLY A 275 1.92 -4.30 13.71
CA GLY A 275 2.16 -5.45 12.84
C GLY A 275 2.28 -5.01 11.38
N TRP A 276 2.31 -5.97 10.48
CA TRP A 276 2.41 -5.72 9.03
C TRP A 276 1.18 -5.02 8.45
N ASP A 277 0.04 -5.14 9.10
CA ASP A 277 -1.23 -4.51 8.74
C ASP A 277 -1.50 -3.20 9.50
N ASP A 278 -0.49 -2.66 10.20
CA ASP A 278 -0.62 -1.37 10.86
C ASP A 278 -1.01 -0.28 9.85
N PRO A 279 -2.10 0.47 10.09
CA PRO A 279 -2.60 1.51 9.19
C PRO A 279 -1.63 2.64 8.86
N ARG A 280 -0.49 2.73 9.53
CA ARG A 280 0.57 3.72 9.27
C ARG A 280 1.60 3.22 8.26
N LEU A 281 1.63 1.90 7.97
CA LEU A 281 2.54 1.31 7.01
C LEU A 281 2.05 1.48 5.57
N PRO A 282 2.96 1.56 4.58
CA PRO A 282 2.60 1.60 3.17
C PRO A 282 2.31 0.21 2.58
N THR A 283 2.17 -0.83 3.41
CA THR A 283 1.75 -2.17 2.99
C THR A 283 0.31 -2.14 2.50
N LEU A 284 -0.05 -2.99 1.54
CA LEU A 284 -1.42 -3.05 1.02
C LEU A 284 -2.41 -3.47 2.10
N VAL A 285 -2.04 -4.44 2.93
CA VAL A 285 -2.85 -4.87 4.09
C VAL A 285 -3.04 -3.73 5.11
N GLY A 286 -2.02 -2.91 5.36
CA GLY A 286 -2.10 -1.75 6.25
C GLY A 286 -2.97 -0.63 5.68
N LEU A 287 -2.80 -0.30 4.40
CA LEU A 287 -3.63 0.68 3.70
C LEU A 287 -5.10 0.24 3.67
N ARG A 288 -5.37 -1.06 3.41
CA ARG A 288 -6.71 -1.64 3.44
C ARG A 288 -7.34 -1.52 4.83
N ARG A 289 -6.61 -1.90 5.89
CA ARG A 289 -7.08 -1.78 7.29
C ARG A 289 -7.34 -0.33 7.67
N ARG A 290 -6.55 0.62 7.18
CA ARG A 290 -6.80 2.05 7.34
C ARG A 290 -8.09 2.50 6.67
N GLY A 291 -8.51 1.80 5.60
CA GLY A 291 -9.75 2.04 4.88
C GLY A 291 -9.57 2.60 3.47
N PHE A 292 -8.35 2.65 2.93
CA PHE A 292 -8.16 2.94 1.49
C PHE A 292 -8.94 1.93 0.67
N THR A 293 -9.45 2.36 -0.49
CA THR A 293 -10.18 1.49 -1.41
C THR A 293 -9.30 1.09 -2.60
N PRO A 294 -9.58 -0.04 -3.26
CA PRO A 294 -8.88 -0.40 -4.49
C PRO A 294 -8.90 0.72 -5.53
N GLU A 295 -10.06 1.35 -5.71
CA GLU A 295 -10.24 2.45 -6.67
C GLU A 295 -9.36 3.66 -6.32
N SER A 296 -9.19 3.97 -5.03
CA SER A 296 -8.33 5.07 -4.59
C SER A 296 -6.86 4.79 -4.84
N ILE A 297 -6.43 3.53 -4.66
CA ILE A 297 -5.06 3.10 -4.97
C ILE A 297 -4.83 3.13 -6.48
N ARG A 298 -5.74 2.56 -7.28
CA ARG A 298 -5.65 2.59 -8.75
C ARG A 298 -5.64 4.02 -9.30
N LEU A 299 -6.51 4.89 -8.78
CA LEU A 299 -6.52 6.32 -9.15
C LEU A 299 -5.19 7.00 -8.83
N PHE A 300 -4.61 6.73 -7.65
CA PHE A 300 -3.30 7.23 -7.28
C PHE A 300 -2.21 6.74 -8.24
N ILE A 301 -2.15 5.44 -8.54
CA ILE A 301 -1.16 4.86 -9.46
C ILE A 301 -1.30 5.47 -10.86
N ASN A 302 -2.52 5.63 -11.37
CA ASN A 302 -2.77 6.27 -12.66
C ASN A 302 -2.27 7.71 -12.72
N ARG A 303 -2.40 8.47 -11.63
CA ARG A 303 -1.89 9.84 -11.50
C ARG A 303 -0.37 9.92 -11.42
N VAL A 304 0.25 8.95 -10.73
CA VAL A 304 1.72 8.82 -10.70
C VAL A 304 2.26 8.57 -12.11
N GLY A 305 1.57 7.75 -12.88
CA GLY A 305 1.95 7.40 -14.24
C GLY A 305 3.22 6.54 -14.32
N VAL A 306 3.67 6.31 -15.55
CA VAL A 306 4.81 5.46 -15.87
C VAL A 306 5.92 6.28 -16.52
N THR A 307 7.10 6.31 -15.91
CA THR A 307 8.28 7.06 -16.36
C THR A 307 9.53 6.20 -16.32
N LYS A 308 10.61 6.66 -16.97
CA LYS A 308 11.95 6.05 -16.91
C LYS A 308 12.90 6.76 -15.93
N LYS A 309 12.36 7.63 -15.08
CA LYS A 309 13.16 8.37 -14.10
C LYS A 309 12.55 8.22 -12.72
N ASP A 310 13.35 7.73 -11.78
CA ASP A 310 12.93 7.62 -10.38
C ASP A 310 12.69 9.00 -9.77
N HIS A 311 11.61 9.13 -9.05
CA HIS A 311 11.26 10.30 -8.26
C HIS A 311 10.41 9.91 -7.05
N THR A 312 10.43 10.76 -6.04
CA THR A 312 9.61 10.56 -4.85
C THR A 312 8.27 11.27 -5.04
N ILE A 313 7.19 10.55 -4.79
CA ILE A 313 5.82 11.03 -4.91
C ILE A 313 5.36 11.62 -3.58
N GLN A 314 4.68 12.75 -3.63
CA GLN A 314 4.12 13.38 -2.45
C GLN A 314 3.01 12.52 -1.84
N MET A 315 3.05 12.34 -0.52
CA MET A 315 1.99 11.63 0.23
C MET A 315 0.61 12.24 0.00
N SER A 316 0.54 13.56 -0.17
CA SER A 316 -0.70 14.28 -0.44
C SER A 316 -1.41 13.82 -1.72
N LEU A 317 -0.70 13.29 -2.72
CA LEU A 317 -1.32 12.76 -3.93
C LEU A 317 -2.11 11.47 -3.63
N LEU A 318 -1.56 10.58 -2.80
CA LEU A 318 -2.26 9.39 -2.32
C LEU A 318 -3.50 9.76 -1.50
N GLU A 319 -3.33 10.66 -0.53
CA GLU A 319 -4.42 11.13 0.32
C GLU A 319 -5.53 11.83 -0.47
N ASN A 320 -5.18 12.65 -1.47
CA ASN A 320 -6.16 13.34 -2.33
C ASN A 320 -6.91 12.38 -3.23
N SER A 321 -6.24 11.34 -3.75
CA SER A 321 -6.90 10.27 -4.52
C SER A 321 -7.93 9.53 -3.67
N ALA A 322 -7.60 9.26 -2.39
CA ALA A 322 -8.55 8.67 -1.47
C ALA A 322 -9.74 9.61 -1.17
N ARG A 323 -9.48 10.90 -0.90
CA ARG A 323 -10.55 11.89 -0.65
C ARG A 323 -11.54 11.96 -1.81
N GLU A 324 -11.05 11.97 -3.03
CA GLU A 324 -11.90 12.07 -4.23
C GLU A 324 -12.84 10.86 -4.36
N VAL A 325 -12.30 9.65 -4.25
CA VAL A 325 -13.11 8.43 -4.32
C VAL A 325 -14.09 8.36 -3.15
N LEU A 326 -13.62 8.63 -1.93
CA LEU A 326 -14.45 8.57 -0.73
C LEU A 326 -15.53 9.65 -0.71
N ASP A 327 -15.26 10.84 -1.25
CA ASP A 327 -16.28 11.89 -1.35
C ASP A 327 -17.49 11.45 -2.17
N GLN A 328 -17.26 10.70 -3.23
CA GLN A 328 -18.32 10.18 -4.10
C GLN A 328 -19.00 8.94 -3.55
N THR A 329 -18.30 8.10 -2.80
CA THR A 329 -18.78 6.75 -2.45
C THR A 329 -19.33 6.63 -1.05
N THR A 330 -18.89 7.44 -0.09
CA THR A 330 -19.22 7.24 1.33
C THR A 330 -20.49 7.98 1.76
N PRO A 331 -21.36 7.35 2.55
CA PRO A 331 -22.46 8.03 3.21
C PRO A 331 -21.94 8.98 4.31
N ARG A 332 -22.70 10.08 4.53
CA ARG A 332 -22.42 11.06 5.59
C ARG A 332 -23.05 10.59 6.90
N ARG A 333 -22.31 10.74 8.00
CA ARG A 333 -22.77 10.39 9.36
C ARG A 333 -22.35 11.47 10.34
N LEU A 334 -23.09 11.59 11.45
CA LEU A 334 -22.77 12.50 12.55
C LEU A 334 -21.97 11.74 13.62
N ALA A 335 -20.84 12.31 14.01
CA ALA A 335 -19.97 11.78 15.04
C ALA A 335 -19.29 12.94 15.78
N VAL A 336 -19.16 12.82 17.10
CA VAL A 336 -18.51 13.79 17.97
C VAL A 336 -17.35 13.11 18.67
N LEU A 337 -16.12 13.56 18.42
CA LEU A 337 -14.91 12.91 18.91
C LEU A 337 -14.49 13.44 20.29
N ASP A 338 -14.63 14.75 20.52
CA ASP A 338 -14.37 15.38 21.82
C ASP A 338 -15.66 16.03 22.36
N PRO A 339 -16.54 15.23 23.00
CA PRO A 339 -17.88 15.65 23.31
C PRO A 339 -17.94 16.66 24.46
N ILE A 340 -18.78 17.68 24.28
CA ILE A 340 -19.30 18.53 25.33
C ILE A 340 -20.83 18.54 25.28
N LYS A 341 -21.46 18.48 26.46
CA LYS A 341 -22.91 18.42 26.57
C LYS A 341 -23.55 19.77 26.28
N VAL A 342 -24.64 19.78 25.51
CA VAL A 342 -25.53 20.90 25.31
C VAL A 342 -26.91 20.50 25.80
N ILE A 343 -27.53 21.34 26.63
CA ILE A 343 -28.92 21.21 27.08
C ILE A 343 -29.74 22.28 26.38
N ILE A 344 -30.81 21.85 25.72
CA ILE A 344 -31.78 22.74 25.05
C ILE A 344 -32.91 23.06 26.06
N ASP A 345 -32.78 24.16 26.77
CA ASP A 345 -33.61 24.47 27.95
C ASP A 345 -35.12 24.55 27.62
N ASN A 346 -35.49 25.11 26.46
CA ASN A 346 -36.85 25.22 26.00
C ASN A 346 -37.38 24.02 25.20
N TYR A 347 -36.63 22.88 25.16
CA TYR A 347 -37.12 21.63 24.58
C TYR A 347 -37.80 20.78 25.66
N PRO A 348 -38.99 20.18 25.36
CA PRO A 348 -39.78 19.47 26.38
C PRO A 348 -39.01 18.27 26.98
N ASP A 349 -39.13 18.13 28.30
CA ASP A 349 -38.52 17.00 29.05
C ASP A 349 -39.10 15.66 28.59
N GLY A 350 -38.20 14.67 28.44
CA GLY A 350 -38.57 13.30 28.09
C GLY A 350 -39.08 13.11 26.66
N GLN A 351 -39.12 14.16 25.86
CA GLN A 351 -39.47 14.05 24.44
C GLN A 351 -38.25 13.79 23.57
N SER A 352 -38.46 12.99 22.56
CA SER A 352 -37.53 12.83 21.44
C SER A 352 -38.30 12.80 20.13
N GLU A 353 -37.67 13.24 19.06
CA GLU A 353 -38.20 13.18 17.71
C GLU A 353 -37.20 12.64 16.72
N LEU A 354 -37.68 12.19 15.57
CA LEU A 354 -36.83 11.72 14.47
C LEU A 354 -36.77 12.80 13.38
N LEU A 355 -35.56 13.19 13.05
CA LEU A 355 -35.25 14.14 12.00
C LEU A 355 -34.72 13.45 10.75
N ASP A 356 -35.02 14.02 9.58
CA ASP A 356 -34.49 13.50 8.31
C ASP A 356 -33.08 14.03 8.04
N ALA A 357 -32.15 13.11 7.82
CA ALA A 357 -30.77 13.42 7.45
C ALA A 357 -30.42 12.75 6.13
N ILE A 358 -30.03 13.53 5.13
CA ILE A 358 -29.63 13.00 3.84
C ILE A 358 -28.33 12.20 3.98
N ASN A 359 -28.25 11.08 3.26
CA ASN A 359 -27.06 10.24 3.30
C ASN A 359 -25.91 10.79 2.47
N HIS A 360 -26.21 11.55 1.41
CA HIS A 360 -25.20 12.20 0.59
C HIS A 360 -25.73 13.48 -0.05
N PRO A 361 -25.01 14.62 0.05
CA PRO A 361 -25.52 15.89 -0.46
C PRO A 361 -25.65 15.96 -1.99
N ASN A 362 -24.78 15.25 -2.72
CA ASN A 362 -24.71 15.28 -4.18
C ASN A 362 -25.44 14.12 -4.86
N PHE A 363 -25.90 13.13 -4.10
CA PHE A 363 -26.56 11.92 -4.62
C PHE A 363 -27.87 11.66 -3.86
N PRO A 364 -28.96 12.39 -4.20
CA PRO A 364 -30.26 12.27 -3.52
C PRO A 364 -30.84 10.84 -3.59
N GLU A 365 -30.50 10.09 -4.63
CA GLU A 365 -30.92 8.69 -4.81
C GLU A 365 -30.40 7.74 -3.72
N ARG A 366 -29.38 8.15 -2.95
CA ARG A 366 -28.91 7.40 -1.77
C ARG A 366 -29.82 7.56 -0.56
N GLY A 367 -30.88 8.34 -0.70
CA GLY A 367 -31.91 8.50 0.31
C GLY A 367 -31.48 9.27 1.55
N SER A 368 -32.28 9.10 2.58
CA SER A 368 -32.11 9.73 3.90
C SER A 368 -32.29 8.69 4.99
N ARG A 369 -31.86 9.04 6.19
CA ARG A 369 -32.07 8.28 7.42
C ARG A 369 -32.75 9.13 8.48
N LYS A 370 -33.32 8.49 9.49
CA LYS A 370 -33.87 9.15 10.67
C LYS A 370 -32.81 9.22 11.76
N ILE A 371 -32.57 10.42 12.27
CA ILE A 371 -31.67 10.65 13.42
C ILE A 371 -32.48 11.18 14.60
N PRO A 372 -32.30 10.66 15.82
CA PRO A 372 -33.00 11.11 17.00
C PRO A 372 -32.48 12.49 17.44
N PHE A 373 -33.41 13.33 17.92
CA PHE A 373 -33.13 14.61 18.57
C PHE A 373 -33.87 14.67 19.91
N SER A 374 -33.21 15.16 20.94
CA SER A 374 -33.78 15.31 22.29
C SER A 374 -33.23 16.57 22.96
N LYS A 375 -33.69 16.83 24.18
CA LYS A 375 -33.27 17.97 25.00
C LYS A 375 -31.74 18.01 25.22
N GLU A 376 -31.09 16.85 25.35
CA GLU A 376 -29.65 16.74 25.55
C GLU A 376 -28.96 16.25 24.29
N ILE A 377 -27.91 16.94 23.88
CA ILE A 377 -27.08 16.58 22.73
C ILE A 377 -25.58 16.71 23.06
N TRP A 378 -24.75 16.06 22.25
CA TRP A 378 -23.31 16.24 22.25
C TRP A 378 -22.88 17.04 21.03
N ILE A 379 -21.93 17.97 21.21
CA ILE A 379 -21.25 18.69 20.13
C ILE A 379 -19.73 18.57 20.33
N GLU A 380 -18.93 18.89 19.29
CA GLU A 380 -17.50 19.02 19.45
C GLU A 380 -17.16 20.16 20.41
N ARG A 381 -16.29 19.90 21.36
CA ARG A 381 -15.78 20.93 22.29
C ARG A 381 -15.17 22.11 21.54
N ALA A 382 -14.49 21.87 20.42
CA ALA A 382 -13.90 22.89 19.57
C ALA A 382 -14.93 23.75 18.83
N ASP A 383 -16.20 23.35 18.81
CA ASP A 383 -17.29 24.14 18.23
C ASP A 383 -17.89 25.16 19.22
N PHE A 384 -17.38 25.20 20.45
CA PHE A 384 -17.76 26.20 21.44
C PHE A 384 -16.56 27.02 21.91
N MET A 385 -16.75 28.33 22.09
CA MET A 385 -15.78 29.23 22.68
C MET A 385 -16.52 30.34 23.46
N GLU A 386 -16.19 30.48 24.75
CA GLU A 386 -16.85 31.47 25.61
C GLU A 386 -16.49 32.90 25.20
N GLU A 387 -15.18 33.17 25.02
CA GLU A 387 -14.70 34.45 24.52
C GLU A 387 -14.27 34.31 23.05
N ALA A 388 -15.24 34.42 22.15
CA ALA A 388 -15.03 34.14 20.74
C ALA A 388 -14.65 35.37 19.93
N PRO A 389 -13.59 35.32 19.07
CA PRO A 389 -13.25 36.40 18.16
C PRO A 389 -14.35 36.59 17.08
N LYS A 390 -14.40 37.80 16.46
CA LYS A 390 -15.41 38.16 15.45
C LYS A 390 -15.57 37.15 14.30
N LYS A 391 -14.51 36.48 13.92
CA LYS A 391 -14.49 35.49 12.81
C LYS A 391 -14.76 34.05 13.26
N PHE A 392 -15.11 33.81 14.51
CA PHE A 392 -15.49 32.48 15.00
C PHE A 392 -16.95 32.24 14.68
N PHE A 393 -17.22 31.53 13.59
CA PHE A 393 -18.60 31.23 13.13
C PHE A 393 -19.11 29.89 13.71
N ARG A 394 -19.01 29.72 15.03
CA ARG A 394 -19.49 28.59 15.81
C ARG A 394 -20.21 29.07 17.05
N LEU A 395 -20.57 28.17 17.96
CA LEU A 395 -21.34 28.46 19.14
C LEU A 395 -20.54 29.30 20.16
N SER A 396 -21.13 30.36 20.67
CA SER A 396 -20.63 31.17 21.78
C SER A 396 -21.78 31.88 22.46
N PRO A 397 -21.63 32.43 23.68
CA PRO A 397 -22.68 33.13 24.37
C PRO A 397 -23.37 34.21 23.50
N GLY A 398 -24.67 34.16 23.44
CA GLY A 398 -25.53 35.08 22.66
C GLY A 398 -25.45 34.90 21.14
N ARG A 399 -24.70 33.90 20.63
CA ARG A 399 -24.62 33.59 19.19
C ARG A 399 -25.47 32.40 18.79
N GLU A 400 -26.12 32.54 17.64
CA GLU A 400 -26.92 31.52 17.03
C GLU A 400 -26.09 30.69 16.02
N VAL A 401 -26.29 29.35 16.05
CA VAL A 401 -25.72 28.41 15.07
C VAL A 401 -26.79 27.42 14.61
N ARG A 402 -26.56 26.83 13.45
CA ARG A 402 -27.39 25.74 12.92
C ARG A 402 -26.83 24.40 13.39
N LEU A 403 -27.67 23.60 14.02
CA LEU A 403 -27.44 22.17 14.17
C LEU A 403 -27.76 21.46 12.85
N ARG A 404 -26.82 20.74 12.30
CA ARG A 404 -26.99 20.04 11.01
C ARG A 404 -28.23 19.16 11.00
N PHE A 405 -29.16 19.39 10.07
CA PHE A 405 -30.46 18.71 9.93
C PHE A 405 -31.50 18.97 11.03
N ALA A 406 -31.17 19.74 12.06
CA ALA A 406 -32.03 19.92 13.23
C ALA A 406 -32.56 21.37 13.31
N TYR A 407 -32.14 22.13 14.30
CA TYR A 407 -32.64 23.44 14.65
C TYR A 407 -31.54 24.50 14.67
N LEU A 408 -31.93 25.75 14.70
CA LEU A 408 -31.10 26.85 15.13
C LEU A 408 -31.08 26.88 16.66
N ILE A 409 -29.92 27.03 17.26
CA ILE A 409 -29.74 27.16 18.71
C ILE A 409 -28.94 28.40 19.06
N THR A 410 -29.27 29.03 20.18
CA THR A 410 -28.57 30.20 20.73
C THR A 410 -28.06 29.85 22.13
N CYS A 411 -26.77 30.02 22.38
CA CYS A 411 -26.21 29.82 23.71
C CYS A 411 -26.62 30.94 24.65
N LYS A 412 -27.10 30.55 25.83
CA LYS A 412 -27.48 31.46 26.93
C LYS A 412 -26.38 31.54 27.99
N GLU A 413 -26.01 30.41 28.55
CA GLU A 413 -25.05 30.32 29.64
C GLU A 413 -24.26 29.00 29.61
N VAL A 414 -23.26 28.90 30.44
CA VAL A 414 -22.45 27.69 30.62
C VAL A 414 -22.36 27.30 32.07
N THR A 415 -22.31 25.99 32.34
CA THR A 415 -21.99 25.44 33.66
C THR A 415 -20.54 25.00 33.66
N LYS A 416 -19.80 25.33 34.72
CA LYS A 416 -18.39 24.99 34.91
C LYS A 416 -18.21 24.09 36.12
N ASP A 417 -17.18 23.27 36.08
CA ASP A 417 -16.72 22.51 37.26
C ASP A 417 -15.93 23.39 38.24
N SER A 418 -15.44 22.77 39.32
CA SER A 418 -14.66 23.44 40.36
C SER A 418 -13.31 24.01 39.87
N GLU A 419 -12.82 23.55 38.72
CA GLU A 419 -11.58 24.01 38.09
C GLU A 419 -11.84 25.08 37.01
N GLY A 420 -13.10 25.48 36.80
CA GLY A 420 -13.52 26.47 35.83
C GLY A 420 -13.66 25.92 34.40
N LYS A 421 -13.55 24.61 34.21
CA LYS A 421 -13.76 23.95 32.91
C LYS A 421 -15.25 23.84 32.60
N ILE A 422 -15.61 24.20 31.38
CA ILE A 422 -17.01 24.10 30.91
C ILE A 422 -17.38 22.62 30.77
N ILE A 423 -18.44 22.23 31.46
CA ILE A 423 -19.01 20.87 31.44
C ILE A 423 -20.33 20.78 30.69
N THR A 424 -21.13 21.88 30.69
CA THR A 424 -22.41 21.91 30.02
C THR A 424 -22.63 23.30 29.41
N ILE A 425 -23.30 23.34 28.26
CA ILE A 425 -23.71 24.56 27.57
C ILE A 425 -25.25 24.59 27.56
N HIS A 426 -25.86 25.68 27.96
CA HIS A 426 -27.30 25.87 27.97
C HIS A 426 -27.69 26.71 26.76
N CYS A 427 -28.65 26.20 25.98
CA CYS A 427 -29.12 26.84 24.77
C CYS A 427 -30.66 26.85 24.69
N ASP A 428 -31.20 27.82 23.98
CA ASP A 428 -32.57 27.74 23.47
C ASP A 428 -32.56 27.38 21.98
N HIS A 429 -33.52 26.57 21.53
CA HIS A 429 -33.73 26.33 20.12
C HIS A 429 -34.86 27.21 19.58
N ASP A 430 -34.82 27.49 18.28
CA ASP A 430 -35.93 28.09 17.55
C ASP A 430 -36.84 26.97 17.02
N PRO A 431 -38.04 26.75 17.62
CA PRO A 431 -38.93 25.67 17.21
C PRO A 431 -39.38 25.76 15.74
N GLY A 432 -39.45 26.98 15.18
CA GLY A 432 -39.82 27.21 13.79
C GLY A 432 -38.72 26.83 12.77
N SER A 433 -37.52 26.58 13.25
CA SER A 433 -36.35 26.29 12.39
C SER A 433 -36.11 24.82 12.13
N ARG A 434 -37.12 23.94 12.34
CA ARG A 434 -36.97 22.48 12.11
C ARG A 434 -36.44 22.19 10.71
N GLY A 435 -35.37 21.36 10.62
CA GLY A 435 -34.61 21.13 9.40
C GLY A 435 -33.50 22.15 9.14
N GLY A 436 -33.30 23.13 10.05
CA GLY A 436 -32.18 24.06 10.04
C GLY A 436 -32.36 25.36 9.26
N ASN A 437 -33.57 25.67 8.80
CA ASN A 437 -33.85 26.93 8.11
C ASN A 437 -34.51 27.94 9.04
N ALA A 438 -34.07 29.20 9.00
CA ALA A 438 -34.69 30.25 9.75
C ALA A 438 -36.05 30.62 9.15
N PRO A 439 -37.17 30.64 9.95
CA PRO A 439 -38.52 30.96 9.44
C PRO A 439 -38.64 32.36 8.85
N ASP A 440 -37.88 33.31 9.37
CA ASP A 440 -37.83 34.71 8.95
C ASP A 440 -36.78 35.00 7.88
N GLY A 441 -36.10 33.96 7.36
CA GLY A 441 -35.10 34.09 6.30
C GLY A 441 -33.76 34.70 6.75
N ARG A 442 -33.53 34.88 8.07
CA ARG A 442 -32.25 35.37 8.58
C ARG A 442 -31.10 34.41 8.23
N LYS A 443 -29.93 34.96 7.93
CA LYS A 443 -28.73 34.16 7.57
C LYS A 443 -27.93 33.77 8.81
N VAL A 444 -27.92 32.48 9.13
CA VAL A 444 -27.06 31.91 10.17
C VAL A 444 -25.80 31.33 9.52
N LYS A 445 -24.63 31.90 9.86
CA LYS A 445 -23.37 31.57 9.19
C LYS A 445 -22.71 30.25 9.66
N GLY A 446 -22.95 29.87 10.92
CA GLY A 446 -22.35 28.68 11.53
C GLY A 446 -23.23 27.46 11.39
N THR A 447 -22.69 26.34 10.94
CA THR A 447 -23.34 25.02 11.03
C THR A 447 -22.38 24.06 11.75
N ILE A 448 -22.87 23.43 12.81
CA ILE A 448 -22.15 22.43 13.58
C ILE A 448 -22.86 21.08 13.52
N HIS A 449 -22.12 20.00 13.70
CA HIS A 449 -22.68 18.67 13.84
C HIS A 449 -22.88 18.33 15.32
N TRP A 450 -23.69 17.34 15.56
CA TRP A 450 -24.15 16.98 16.90
C TRP A 450 -24.59 15.52 16.92
N VAL A 451 -24.77 14.95 18.12
CA VAL A 451 -25.36 13.63 18.33
C VAL A 451 -26.30 13.69 19.52
N CYS A 452 -27.47 13.03 19.43
CA CYS A 452 -28.41 12.91 20.53
C CYS A 452 -27.81 12.18 21.73
N ALA A 453 -27.82 12.79 22.91
CA ALA A 453 -27.17 12.21 24.08
C ALA A 453 -27.83 10.91 24.55
N GLN A 454 -29.15 10.81 24.45
CA GLN A 454 -29.93 9.65 24.90
C GLN A 454 -29.66 8.40 24.03
N HIS A 455 -29.35 8.59 22.75
CA HIS A 455 -29.22 7.51 21.78
C HIS A 455 -27.80 7.38 21.19
N ALA A 456 -26.85 8.14 21.73
CA ALA A 456 -25.49 8.11 21.26
C ALA A 456 -24.82 6.76 21.48
N VAL A 457 -24.13 6.27 20.49
CA VAL A 457 -23.27 5.08 20.56
C VAL A 457 -21.89 5.52 21.02
N GLU A 458 -21.32 4.83 22.00
CA GLU A 458 -19.93 5.05 22.41
C GLU A 458 -18.99 4.28 21.49
N ALA A 459 -17.90 4.93 21.08
CA ALA A 459 -16.93 4.32 20.19
C ALA A 459 -15.50 4.76 20.51
N THR A 460 -14.55 3.95 20.04
CA THR A 460 -13.14 4.32 19.95
C THR A 460 -12.83 4.77 18.53
N VAL A 461 -12.16 5.91 18.40
CA VAL A 461 -11.70 6.42 17.11
C VAL A 461 -10.18 6.54 17.12
N ARG A 462 -9.55 5.99 16.09
CA ARG A 462 -8.10 6.03 15.86
C ARG A 462 -7.81 7.06 14.77
N LEU A 463 -7.09 8.12 15.14
CA LEU A 463 -6.64 9.14 14.21
C LEU A 463 -5.23 8.80 13.77
N TYR A 464 -5.12 8.17 12.61
CA TYR A 464 -3.84 7.87 11.99
C TYR A 464 -3.30 9.08 11.21
N ASP A 465 -2.00 9.29 11.30
CA ASP A 465 -1.26 10.29 10.56
C ASP A 465 0.00 9.65 9.93
N ARG A 466 0.85 10.47 9.31
CA ARG A 466 2.11 10.02 8.69
C ARG A 466 3.03 9.41 9.75
N LEU A 467 3.64 8.27 9.42
CA LEU A 467 4.51 7.54 10.35
C LEU A 467 5.80 8.30 10.66
N PHE A 468 6.32 9.08 9.71
CA PHE A 468 7.53 9.87 9.87
C PHE A 468 7.24 11.36 9.87
N GLN A 469 8.08 12.13 10.58
CA GLN A 469 7.99 13.61 10.64
C GLN A 469 8.57 14.28 9.40
N VAL A 470 9.43 13.58 8.65
CA VAL A 470 10.18 14.14 7.51
C VAL A 470 9.82 13.42 6.23
N ALA A 471 9.80 14.15 5.11
CA ALA A 471 9.45 13.60 3.80
C ALA A 471 10.40 12.48 3.35
N HIS A 472 11.68 12.58 3.70
CA HIS A 472 12.73 11.62 3.31
C HIS A 472 13.38 10.99 4.55
N PRO A 473 12.78 9.93 5.13
CA PRO A 473 13.27 9.33 6.38
C PRO A 473 14.69 8.75 6.30
N LEU A 474 15.18 8.45 5.10
CA LEU A 474 16.48 7.83 4.84
C LEU A 474 17.54 8.83 4.31
N ALA A 475 17.26 10.13 4.28
CA ALA A 475 18.16 11.12 3.68
C ALA A 475 19.49 11.28 4.42
N ASP A 476 19.54 10.98 5.71
CA ASP A 476 20.77 11.02 6.51
C ASP A 476 21.02 9.63 7.14
N PRO A 477 22.03 8.90 6.66
CA PRO A 477 22.37 7.60 7.21
C PRO A 477 22.97 7.64 8.63
N ALA A 478 23.48 8.78 9.08
CA ALA A 478 24.10 8.93 10.40
C ALA A 478 23.08 8.97 11.54
N GLU A 479 21.86 9.42 11.23
CA GLU A 479 20.73 9.35 12.16
C GLU A 479 19.91 8.09 11.87
N GLY A 480 19.71 7.23 12.87
CA GLY A 480 18.82 6.08 12.75
C GLY A 480 17.39 6.54 12.36
N PHE A 481 16.79 5.89 11.35
CA PHE A 481 15.45 6.29 10.85
C PHE A 481 14.37 6.26 11.94
N GLY A 482 14.54 5.46 13.00
CA GLY A 482 13.64 5.41 14.15
C GLY A 482 13.53 6.73 14.91
N GLN A 483 14.56 7.59 14.90
CA GLN A 483 14.51 8.90 15.54
C GLN A 483 13.61 9.91 14.80
N ARG A 484 13.23 9.60 13.58
CA ARG A 484 12.37 10.43 12.71
C ARG A 484 10.91 9.99 12.72
N LEU A 485 10.57 9.01 13.56
CA LEU A 485 9.18 8.60 13.76
C LEU A 485 8.35 9.77 14.30
N ASN A 486 7.12 9.87 13.82
CA ASN A 486 6.15 10.84 14.31
C ASN A 486 5.46 10.28 15.57
N PRO A 487 5.71 10.86 16.76
CA PRO A 487 5.09 10.40 18.00
C PRO A 487 3.56 10.58 17.98
N ASP A 488 3.06 11.51 17.16
CA ASP A 488 1.63 11.78 16.98
C ASP A 488 1.03 11.01 15.78
N SER A 489 1.75 10.01 15.26
CA SER A 489 1.27 9.21 14.12
C SER A 489 0.00 8.41 14.40
N LEU A 490 -0.31 8.16 15.67
CA LEU A 490 -1.54 7.53 16.14
C LEU A 490 -2.05 8.22 17.40
N LYS A 491 -3.28 8.73 17.34
CA LYS A 491 -4.02 9.24 18.50
C LYS A 491 -5.28 8.42 18.67
N ILE A 492 -5.42 7.75 19.82
CA ILE A 492 -6.61 6.97 20.17
C ILE A 492 -7.53 7.84 21.01
N ILE A 493 -8.74 8.05 20.54
CA ILE A 493 -9.79 8.79 21.26
C ILE A 493 -10.86 7.81 21.69
N ARG A 494 -11.11 7.73 22.98
CA ARG A 494 -12.16 6.89 23.58
C ARG A 494 -13.37 7.74 23.94
N ASN A 495 -14.51 7.08 24.12
CA ASN A 495 -15.78 7.71 24.50
C ASN A 495 -16.29 8.73 23.46
N CYS A 496 -15.93 8.57 22.19
CA CYS A 496 -16.56 9.32 21.11
C CYS A 496 -18.07 9.02 21.07
N LYS A 497 -18.87 9.98 20.64
CA LYS A 497 -20.32 9.85 20.54
C LYS A 497 -20.74 9.82 19.08
N LEU A 498 -21.33 8.72 18.66
CA LEU A 498 -21.75 8.48 17.28
C LEU A 498 -23.27 8.44 17.17
N GLU A 499 -23.82 8.79 16.01
CA GLU A 499 -25.24 8.55 15.73
C GLU A 499 -25.55 7.05 15.75
N PRO A 500 -26.78 6.64 16.13
CA PRO A 500 -27.19 5.24 16.16
C PRO A 500 -27.09 4.56 14.79
N GLY A 501 -26.80 3.24 14.80
CA GLY A 501 -26.64 2.40 13.61
C GLY A 501 -25.22 2.31 13.08
N LEU A 502 -24.28 3.12 13.59
CA LEU A 502 -22.87 2.99 13.23
C LEU A 502 -22.20 1.78 13.88
N GLU A 503 -22.67 1.35 15.06
CA GLU A 503 -22.22 0.14 15.76
C GLU A 503 -22.51 -1.14 14.98
N GLU A 504 -23.62 -1.15 14.21
CA GLU A 504 -24.04 -2.29 13.40
C GLU A 504 -23.30 -2.39 12.05
N SER A 505 -22.39 -1.45 11.77
CA SER A 505 -21.65 -1.48 10.51
C SER A 505 -20.73 -2.70 10.44
N VAL A 506 -20.69 -3.34 9.28
CA VAL A 506 -19.75 -4.44 9.07
C VAL A 506 -18.32 -3.90 8.99
N PRO A 507 -17.30 -4.70 9.40
CA PRO A 507 -15.91 -4.31 9.24
C PRO A 507 -15.58 -3.84 7.81
N GLU A 508 -14.67 -2.88 7.70
CA GLU A 508 -14.30 -2.20 6.44
C GLU A 508 -15.40 -1.30 5.83
N SER A 509 -16.49 -1.01 6.55
CA SER A 509 -17.48 0.01 6.15
C SER A 509 -16.90 1.41 6.26
N ARG A 510 -17.12 2.23 5.24
CA ARG A 510 -16.54 3.57 5.13
C ARG A 510 -17.59 4.64 5.23
N PHE A 511 -17.27 5.72 5.97
CA PHE A 511 -18.17 6.84 6.23
C PHE A 511 -17.41 8.15 6.14
N GLN A 512 -18.10 9.21 5.74
CA GLN A 512 -17.65 10.55 6.08
C GLN A 512 -18.29 10.97 7.39
N PHE A 513 -17.50 11.16 8.43
CA PHE A 513 -17.99 11.88 9.61
C PHE A 513 -18.00 13.37 9.28
N GLU A 514 -19.20 13.95 9.31
CA GLU A 514 -19.47 15.33 8.89
C GLU A 514 -18.47 16.31 9.53
N ARG A 515 -17.79 17.12 8.71
CA ARG A 515 -16.77 18.09 9.09
C ARG A 515 -15.45 17.54 9.66
N LEU A 516 -15.32 16.23 9.89
CA LEU A 516 -14.16 15.63 10.54
C LEU A 516 -13.21 14.93 9.54
N GLY A 517 -13.74 14.05 8.69
CA GLY A 517 -12.92 13.27 7.77
C GLY A 517 -13.63 12.04 7.27
N TYR A 518 -12.85 11.16 6.65
CA TYR A 518 -13.29 9.84 6.20
C TYR A 518 -12.77 8.78 7.15
N PHE A 519 -13.66 7.87 7.54
CA PHE A 519 -13.42 6.85 8.54
C PHE A 519 -13.85 5.48 8.04
N CYS A 520 -13.20 4.45 8.56
CA CYS A 520 -13.49 3.06 8.27
C CYS A 520 -13.67 2.29 9.58
N SER A 521 -14.70 1.45 9.68
CA SER A 521 -14.80 0.49 10.80
C SER A 521 -13.62 -0.48 10.73
N ASP A 522 -12.90 -0.66 11.85
CA ASP A 522 -11.67 -1.47 11.87
C ASP A 522 -11.97 -2.92 11.51
N ARG A 523 -11.11 -3.50 10.67
CA ARG A 523 -11.29 -4.86 10.16
C ARG A 523 -11.28 -5.93 11.24
N HIS A 524 -10.50 -5.72 12.31
CA HIS A 524 -10.26 -6.71 13.35
C HIS A 524 -10.93 -6.39 14.68
N ASP A 525 -10.93 -5.10 15.05
CA ASP A 525 -11.29 -4.66 16.39
C ASP A 525 -12.71 -4.09 16.48
N HIS A 526 -13.38 -3.85 15.34
CA HIS A 526 -14.75 -3.34 15.34
C HIS A 526 -15.76 -4.46 15.61
N SER A 527 -16.63 -4.23 16.59
CA SER A 527 -17.82 -5.04 16.85
C SER A 527 -18.97 -4.15 17.31
N PRO A 528 -20.23 -4.64 17.31
CA PRO A 528 -21.37 -3.88 17.83
C PRO A 528 -21.20 -3.44 19.28
N GLU A 529 -20.57 -4.27 20.11
CA GLU A 529 -20.32 -4.01 21.53
C GLU A 529 -19.13 -3.06 21.75
N HIS A 530 -18.18 -3.06 20.81
CA HIS A 530 -16.97 -2.25 20.84
C HIS A 530 -16.70 -1.61 19.48
N PRO A 531 -17.47 -0.58 19.10
CA PRO A 531 -17.27 0.09 17.83
C PRO A 531 -15.90 0.79 17.75
N VAL A 532 -15.12 0.45 16.72
CA VAL A 532 -13.79 1.04 16.47
C VAL A 532 -13.72 1.56 15.03
N PHE A 533 -13.33 2.83 14.90
CA PHE A 533 -13.20 3.48 13.59
C PHE A 533 -11.81 4.06 13.38
N ASN A 534 -11.23 3.78 12.23
CA ASN A 534 -9.94 4.28 11.78
C ASN A 534 -10.14 5.51 10.87
N ARG A 535 -9.46 6.61 11.13
CA ARG A 535 -9.45 7.72 10.17
C ARG A 535 -8.59 7.36 8.96
N ILE A 536 -9.21 7.37 7.78
CA ILE A 536 -8.54 7.16 6.50
C ILE A 536 -7.73 8.41 6.15
N VAL A 537 -8.43 9.52 5.95
CA VAL A 537 -7.85 10.83 5.66
C VAL A 537 -8.73 11.95 6.26
N PRO A 538 -8.17 13.10 6.65
CA PRO A 538 -8.95 14.28 7.01
C PRO A 538 -9.61 14.88 5.76
N LEU A 539 -10.66 15.73 5.94
CA LEU A 539 -11.34 16.38 4.81
C LEU A 539 -10.44 17.33 4.01
N ARG A 540 -9.43 17.90 4.64
CA ARG A 540 -8.47 18.81 4.01
C ARG A 540 -7.06 18.37 4.33
N ASP A 541 -6.14 18.63 3.41
CA ASP A 541 -4.71 18.45 3.65
C ASP A 541 -4.24 19.43 4.72
N SER A 542 -3.97 18.92 5.93
CA SER A 542 -3.43 19.69 7.05
C SER A 542 -1.90 19.84 6.95
N TRP A 543 -1.20 18.92 6.28
CA TRP A 543 0.24 18.90 6.15
C TRP A 543 0.76 20.00 5.22
N SER A 544 0.01 20.40 4.23
CA SER A 544 0.36 21.53 3.35
C SER A 544 0.65 22.84 4.10
N LYS A 545 0.08 23.01 5.30
CA LYS A 545 0.35 24.14 6.18
C LYS A 545 1.62 23.95 7.00
N ILE A 546 1.87 22.73 7.47
CA ILE A 546 3.06 22.35 8.24
C ILE A 546 4.30 22.46 7.34
N GLU A 547 4.24 21.93 6.12
CA GLU A 547 5.31 22.00 5.12
C GLU A 547 5.68 23.45 4.76
N LYS A 548 4.67 24.34 4.62
CA LYS A 548 4.90 25.76 4.36
C LYS A 548 5.47 26.53 5.57
N ALA A 549 5.22 26.05 6.79
CA ALA A 549 5.73 26.64 8.02
C ALA A 549 7.14 26.18 8.38
N THR A 550 7.59 25.05 7.85
CA THR A 550 8.94 24.51 8.08
C THR A 550 9.89 25.12 7.05
N PRO A 551 10.85 26.00 7.43
CA PRO A 551 11.78 26.59 6.47
C PRO A 551 12.66 25.50 5.87
N VAL A 552 12.57 25.30 4.55
CA VAL A 552 13.52 24.48 3.80
C VAL A 552 14.90 25.11 3.98
N LYS A 553 15.78 24.49 4.75
CA LYS A 553 17.20 24.79 4.72
C LYS A 553 17.67 24.52 3.29
N LYS A 554 17.76 25.59 2.48
CA LYS A 554 18.44 25.52 1.18
C LYS A 554 19.89 25.13 1.45
N LYS A 555 20.27 23.93 1.01
CA LYS A 555 21.66 23.55 0.81
C LYS A 555 22.16 24.12 -0.52
#